data_e17bf41e96c8441012a6d08bcafe1c7c
#
_entry.id   e17bf41e96c8441012a6d08bcafe1c7c
#
_cell.length_a   1.000
_cell.length_b   1.000
_cell.length_c   1.000
_cell.angle_alpha   90.00
_cell.angle_beta   90.00
_cell.angle_gamma   90.00
#
_symmetry.space_group_name_H-M   'P 1'
#
loop_
_entity.id
_entity.type
_entity.pdbx_description
1 polymer ?
#
loop_
_entity_poly.entity_id
_entity_poly.type
_entity_poly.pdbx_seq_one_letter_code
_entity_poly.pdbx_strand_id
1 'polypeptide(L)'
;KIDNKKILGQVPLEDIKFSPNWQINKDDLVFVQSAFFEAYGVYGDCIMEGGDQIWQGLALALNPNKLDMYNEVAVWNDPQKTVVVYPYFTAAAYNEPGFYTYYRGECDSCTTTKLTSLSVLHNEFQTSGIGHQALTLLGYHSITDVDIDVDPSILQQFDKVIMLHNEYVTRTMFDAITNHPNVLYLYPNALYAEIEVNYI
;
A
#
# COMPACT_ATOMS: atom_id res chain seq x y z
N LYS A 1 0.89 29.37 3.80
CA LYS A 1 -0.26 28.46 3.76
C LYS A 1 -0.85 28.56 2.36
N ILE A 2 -0.71 27.52 1.59
CA ILE A 2 -1.39 27.39 0.30
C ILE A 2 -2.86 27.15 0.64
N ASP A 3 -3.76 27.91 0.00
CA ASP A 3 -5.20 27.75 0.23
C ASP A 3 -5.64 26.41 -0.41
N ASN A 4 -5.69 25.36 0.41
CA ASN A 4 -6.03 24.01 -0.02
C ASN A 4 -7.39 23.93 -0.72
N LYS A 5 -8.34 24.83 -0.40
CA LYS A 5 -9.63 24.92 -1.10
C LYS A 5 -9.51 25.31 -2.57
N LYS A 6 -8.45 26.03 -2.96
CA LYS A 6 -8.21 26.42 -4.35
C LYS A 6 -7.50 25.34 -5.17
N ILE A 7 -6.77 24.44 -4.50
CA ILE A 7 -5.94 23.40 -5.14
C ILE A 7 -6.74 22.12 -5.31
N LEU A 8 -7.66 21.80 -4.41
CA LEU A 8 -8.44 20.57 -4.36
C LEU A 8 -9.61 20.49 -5.36
N GLY A 9 -9.66 21.40 -6.32
CA GLY A 9 -10.71 21.39 -7.31
C GLY A 9 -12.09 21.80 -6.74
N GLN A 10 -13.15 21.28 -7.34
CA GLN A 10 -14.53 21.67 -7.02
C GLN A 10 -15.17 20.87 -5.88
N VAL A 11 -14.47 19.85 -5.34
CA VAL A 11 -15.01 18.97 -4.30
C VAL A 11 -14.48 19.38 -2.93
N PRO A 12 -15.34 19.64 -1.93
CA PRO A 12 -14.91 19.86 -0.56
C PRO A 12 -14.09 18.68 -0.04
N LEU A 13 -13.04 18.94 0.76
CA LEU A 13 -12.16 17.90 1.34
C LEU A 13 -12.92 16.86 2.18
N GLU A 14 -13.99 17.29 2.85
CA GLU A 14 -14.87 16.42 3.60
C GLU A 14 -15.60 15.37 2.75
N ASP A 15 -15.83 15.68 1.47
CA ASP A 15 -16.52 14.80 0.53
C ASP A 15 -15.56 13.86 -0.24
N ILE A 16 -14.24 14.04 -0.07
CA ILE A 16 -13.26 13.19 -0.71
C ILE A 16 -13.19 11.84 0.00
N LYS A 17 -13.42 10.77 -0.76
CA LYS A 17 -13.30 9.41 -0.29
C LYS A 17 -11.87 8.89 -0.50
N PHE A 18 -11.13 8.77 0.60
CA PHE A 18 -9.81 8.15 0.64
C PHE A 18 -9.90 6.65 0.93
N SER A 19 -8.79 5.94 0.73
CA SER A 19 -8.67 4.57 1.18
C SER A 19 -8.98 4.46 2.68
N PRO A 20 -9.81 3.48 3.11
CA PRO A 20 -10.25 3.37 4.49
C PRO A 20 -9.12 3.17 5.50
N ASN A 21 -7.98 2.65 5.04
CA ASN A 21 -6.82 2.38 5.89
C ASN A 21 -5.89 3.59 6.05
N TRP A 22 -6.27 4.73 5.50
CA TRP A 22 -5.44 5.91 5.55
C TRP A 22 -5.82 6.84 6.72
N GLN A 23 -4.85 7.08 7.60
CA GLN A 23 -4.96 8.02 8.71
C GLN A 23 -4.08 9.25 8.45
N ILE A 24 -4.56 10.17 7.63
CA ILE A 24 -3.88 11.44 7.40
C ILE A 24 -4.76 12.61 7.86
N ASN A 25 -4.10 13.62 8.41
CA ASN A 25 -4.73 14.91 8.60
C ASN A 25 -4.99 15.54 7.22
N LYS A 26 -6.27 15.70 6.88
CA LYS A 26 -6.68 16.25 5.58
C LYS A 26 -6.17 17.68 5.34
N ASP A 27 -5.86 18.43 6.41
CA ASP A 27 -5.31 19.79 6.30
C ASP A 27 -3.87 19.82 5.76
N ASP A 28 -3.17 18.70 5.84
CA ASP A 28 -1.79 18.55 5.36
C ASP A 28 -1.73 18.04 3.92
N LEU A 29 -2.86 17.79 3.26
CA LEU A 29 -2.90 17.28 1.90
C LEU A 29 -2.78 18.38 0.86
N VAL A 30 -1.98 18.12 -0.17
CA VAL A 30 -1.80 18.96 -1.36
C VAL A 30 -2.20 18.18 -2.60
N PHE A 31 -3.12 18.71 -3.38
CA PHE A 31 -3.49 18.10 -4.66
C PHE A 31 -2.29 18.07 -5.61
N VAL A 32 -2.00 16.90 -6.16
CA VAL A 32 -0.90 16.69 -7.11
C VAL A 32 -1.41 16.55 -8.53
N GLN A 33 -2.33 15.63 -8.74
CA GLN A 33 -2.89 15.40 -10.08
C GLN A 33 -4.22 14.65 -10.02
N SER A 34 -4.97 14.72 -11.11
CA SER A 34 -6.19 13.96 -11.33
C SER A 34 -6.04 13.11 -12.60
N ALA A 35 -6.27 11.80 -12.46
CA ALA A 35 -6.22 10.83 -13.54
C ALA A 35 -7.36 9.81 -13.35
N PHE A 36 -7.02 8.49 -13.29
CA PHE A 36 -7.99 7.47 -12.86
C PHE A 36 -8.44 7.67 -11.42
N PHE A 37 -7.53 8.06 -10.56
CA PHE A 37 -7.78 8.52 -9.19
C PHE A 37 -7.26 9.95 -9.05
N GLU A 38 -7.71 10.64 -8.03
CA GLU A 38 -7.08 11.88 -7.57
C GLU A 38 -5.92 11.52 -6.64
N ALA A 39 -4.77 12.15 -6.87
CA ALA A 39 -3.57 11.96 -6.07
C ALA A 39 -3.26 13.20 -5.25
N TYR A 40 -3.01 13.01 -3.97
CA TYR A 40 -2.66 14.05 -3.01
C TYR A 40 -1.35 13.70 -2.34
N GLY A 41 -0.42 14.65 -2.30
CA GLY A 41 0.81 14.56 -1.51
C GLY A 41 0.59 15.09 -0.10
N VAL A 42 1.42 14.68 0.85
CA VAL A 42 1.45 15.23 2.21
C VAL A 42 2.35 16.46 2.23
N TYR A 43 1.85 17.58 2.72
CA TYR A 43 2.64 18.80 2.83
C TYR A 43 3.88 18.55 3.72
N GLY A 44 5.04 18.89 3.20
CA GLY A 44 6.33 18.66 3.85
C GLY A 44 6.99 17.30 3.51
N ASP A 45 6.26 16.39 2.88
CA ASP A 45 6.75 15.08 2.46
C ASP A 45 7.15 15.05 0.98
N CYS A 46 7.92 16.08 0.60
CA CYS A 46 8.35 16.29 -0.77
C CYS A 46 9.83 16.65 -0.79
N ILE A 47 10.59 16.00 -1.64
CA ILE A 47 11.99 16.32 -1.91
C ILE A 47 12.15 16.97 -3.29
N MET A 48 13.21 17.75 -3.44
CA MET A 48 13.61 18.33 -4.72
C MET A 48 14.79 17.54 -5.27
N GLU A 49 14.63 16.93 -6.44
CA GLU A 49 15.69 16.18 -7.10
C GLU A 49 15.76 16.58 -8.57
N GLY A 50 16.94 17.01 -9.01
CA GLY A 50 17.15 17.44 -10.40
C GLY A 50 16.31 18.63 -10.85
N GLY A 51 15.71 19.37 -9.94
CA GLY A 51 14.77 20.48 -10.21
C GLY A 51 13.30 20.05 -10.21
N ASP A 52 13.01 18.75 -10.10
CA ASP A 52 11.67 18.21 -10.01
C ASP A 52 11.23 18.01 -8.55
N GLN A 53 9.94 18.13 -8.34
CA GLN A 53 9.30 17.88 -7.05
C GLN A 53 8.88 16.42 -6.96
N ILE A 54 9.49 15.66 -6.04
CA ILE A 54 9.22 14.25 -5.83
C ILE A 54 8.51 14.05 -4.49
N TRP A 55 7.30 13.53 -4.55
CA TRP A 55 6.50 13.19 -3.38
C TRP A 55 6.92 11.81 -2.85
N GLN A 56 7.27 11.75 -1.57
CA GLN A 56 7.68 10.50 -0.92
C GLN A 56 6.49 9.56 -0.65
N GLY A 57 5.30 10.14 -0.52
CA GLY A 57 4.07 9.38 -0.38
C GLY A 57 2.88 10.11 -1.01
N LEU A 58 1.92 9.34 -1.49
CA LEU A 58 0.70 9.85 -2.11
C LEU A 58 -0.54 9.21 -1.50
N ALA A 59 -1.57 10.04 -1.28
CA ALA A 59 -2.93 9.60 -1.03
C ALA A 59 -3.72 9.48 -2.33
N LEU A 60 -4.43 8.40 -2.48
CA LEU A 60 -5.42 8.30 -3.53
C LEU A 60 -6.82 8.57 -3.00
N ALA A 61 -7.61 9.24 -3.83
CA ALA A 61 -9.05 9.41 -3.64
C ALA A 61 -9.80 9.11 -4.93
N LEU A 62 -11.09 8.84 -4.81
CA LEU A 62 -11.91 8.66 -6.00
C LEU A 62 -12.03 9.97 -6.75
N ASN A 63 -11.82 9.92 -8.06
CA ASN A 63 -12.06 11.05 -8.95
C ASN A 63 -13.56 11.15 -9.25
N PRO A 64 -14.25 12.24 -8.87
CA PRO A 64 -15.69 12.38 -9.05
C PRO A 64 -16.13 12.35 -10.52
N ASN A 65 -15.22 12.66 -11.46
CA ASN A 65 -15.50 12.60 -12.89
C ASN A 65 -15.35 11.19 -13.48
N LYS A 66 -15.02 10.17 -12.66
CA LYS A 66 -14.80 8.79 -13.09
C LYS A 66 -15.74 7.78 -12.42
N LEU A 67 -16.83 8.25 -11.83
CA LEU A 67 -17.78 7.40 -11.10
C LEU A 67 -18.35 6.27 -11.97
N ASP A 68 -18.66 6.55 -13.23
CA ASP A 68 -19.18 5.53 -14.15
C ASP A 68 -18.15 4.43 -14.39
N MET A 69 -16.88 4.78 -14.58
CA MET A 69 -15.79 3.82 -14.73
C MET A 69 -15.63 2.97 -13.45
N TYR A 70 -15.70 3.57 -12.27
CA TYR A 70 -15.60 2.81 -11.03
C TYR A 70 -16.77 1.84 -10.85
N ASN A 71 -17.99 2.24 -11.24
CA ASN A 71 -19.16 1.36 -11.16
C ASN A 71 -19.02 0.09 -12.02
N GLU A 72 -18.20 0.13 -13.07
CA GLU A 72 -17.92 -1.03 -13.91
C GLU A 72 -16.86 -1.98 -13.32
N VAL A 73 -15.90 -1.46 -12.52
CA VAL A 73 -14.72 -2.22 -12.09
C VAL A 73 -14.66 -2.43 -10.58
N ALA A 74 -15.38 -1.64 -9.79
CA ALA A 74 -15.39 -1.76 -8.34
C ALA A 74 -16.27 -2.92 -7.87
N VAL A 75 -15.88 -3.49 -6.74
CA VAL A 75 -16.59 -4.62 -6.12
C VAL A 75 -17.42 -4.20 -4.90
N TRP A 76 -17.82 -2.93 -4.82
CA TRP A 76 -18.53 -2.38 -3.66
C TRP A 76 -19.87 -3.06 -3.35
N ASN A 77 -20.61 -3.45 -4.40
CA ASN A 77 -21.96 -4.00 -4.28
C ASN A 77 -22.00 -5.52 -4.26
N ASP A 78 -20.98 -6.15 -4.79
CA ASP A 78 -20.79 -7.60 -4.77
C ASP A 78 -19.30 -7.86 -4.52
N PRO A 79 -18.84 -7.71 -3.27
CA PRO A 79 -17.46 -7.96 -2.91
C PRO A 79 -17.18 -9.44 -3.15
N GLN A 80 -16.65 -9.73 -4.33
CA GLN A 80 -16.12 -11.05 -4.61
C GLN A 80 -15.20 -11.40 -3.45
N LYS A 81 -15.15 -12.66 -3.06
CA LYS A 81 -14.24 -13.13 -2.03
C LYS A 81 -12.78 -13.05 -2.51
N THR A 82 -12.38 -11.84 -2.87
CA THR A 82 -11.03 -11.51 -3.34
C THR A 82 -10.36 -10.63 -2.31
N VAL A 83 -9.17 -11.01 -1.89
CA VAL A 83 -8.37 -10.27 -0.93
C VAL A 83 -7.10 -9.74 -1.59
N VAL A 84 -6.71 -8.53 -1.24
CA VAL A 84 -5.39 -7.97 -1.55
C VAL A 84 -4.50 -8.04 -0.31
N VAL A 85 -3.28 -8.51 -0.47
CA VAL A 85 -2.31 -8.64 0.62
C VAL A 85 -1.38 -7.43 0.62
N TYR A 86 -1.46 -6.61 1.68
CA TYR A 86 -0.56 -5.49 1.87
C TYR A 86 0.83 -5.98 2.28
N PRO A 87 1.92 -5.54 1.59
CA PRO A 87 3.28 -6.03 1.80
C PRO A 87 3.97 -5.36 3.00
N TYR A 88 3.53 -5.66 4.22
CA TYR A 88 4.02 -5.03 5.44
C TYR A 88 5.47 -5.40 5.76
N PHE A 89 5.84 -6.67 5.58
CA PHE A 89 7.22 -7.12 5.78
C PHE A 89 8.16 -6.43 4.79
N THR A 90 7.76 -6.34 3.53
CA THR A 90 8.56 -5.67 2.51
C THR A 90 8.69 -4.18 2.80
N ALA A 91 7.60 -3.51 3.20
CA ALA A 91 7.65 -2.12 3.61
C ALA A 91 8.64 -1.89 4.76
N ALA A 92 8.62 -2.75 5.78
CA ALA A 92 9.58 -2.68 6.88
C ALA A 92 11.03 -2.92 6.44
N ALA A 93 11.26 -3.83 5.48
CA ALA A 93 12.58 -4.13 4.94
C ALA A 93 13.18 -2.97 4.12
N TYR A 94 12.32 -2.16 3.48
CA TYR A 94 12.72 -0.97 2.72
C TYR A 94 12.92 0.29 3.58
N ASN A 95 12.57 0.26 4.87
CA ASN A 95 12.84 1.38 5.78
C ASN A 95 14.35 1.63 5.94
N GLU A 96 14.70 2.88 6.27
CA GLU A 96 16.09 3.28 6.55
C GLU A 96 16.30 3.51 8.08
N PRO A 97 17.26 2.82 8.71
CA PRO A 97 18.08 1.73 8.19
C PRO A 97 17.30 0.42 8.08
N GLY A 98 17.58 -0.37 7.04
CA GLY A 98 16.91 -1.65 6.78
C GLY A 98 17.77 -2.58 5.92
N PHE A 99 17.15 -3.57 5.29
CA PHE A 99 17.89 -4.56 4.52
C PHE A 99 18.67 -3.96 3.35
N TYR A 100 18.17 -2.90 2.73
CA TYR A 100 18.89 -2.20 1.66
C TYR A 100 20.10 -1.42 2.16
N THR A 101 20.07 -0.92 3.39
CA THR A 101 21.25 -0.32 4.04
C THR A 101 22.37 -1.36 4.20
N TYR A 102 21.99 -2.60 4.55
CA TYR A 102 22.93 -3.73 4.59
C TYR A 102 23.46 -4.07 3.19
N TYR A 103 22.59 -4.23 2.19
CA TYR A 103 23.01 -4.60 0.83
C TYR A 103 23.92 -3.56 0.17
N ARG A 104 23.80 -2.28 0.53
CA ARG A 104 24.70 -1.22 0.08
C ARG A 104 26.04 -1.19 0.82
N GLY A 105 26.22 -2.04 1.83
CA GLY A 105 27.44 -2.09 2.67
C GLY A 105 27.59 -0.89 3.63
N GLU A 106 26.50 -0.23 3.95
CA GLU A 106 26.45 0.96 4.82
C GLU A 106 26.19 0.61 6.29
N CYS A 107 25.72 -0.62 6.55
CA CYS A 107 25.38 -1.09 7.88
C CYS A 107 25.46 -2.62 7.97
N ASP A 108 26.50 -3.16 8.57
CA ASP A 108 26.69 -4.61 8.69
C ASP A 108 25.66 -5.31 9.61
N SER A 109 25.05 -4.57 10.53
CA SER A 109 24.05 -5.09 11.47
C SER A 109 22.60 -4.96 10.98
N CYS A 110 22.37 -4.34 9.84
CA CYS A 110 21.02 -4.09 9.30
C CYS A 110 20.42 -5.33 8.59
N THR A 111 20.72 -6.53 9.09
CA THR A 111 20.09 -7.80 8.70
C THR A 111 18.78 -8.04 9.44
N THR A 112 18.41 -7.16 10.36
CA THR A 112 17.15 -7.16 11.09
C THR A 112 16.50 -5.79 11.05
N THR A 113 15.19 -5.76 10.99
CA THR A 113 14.41 -4.53 11.07
C THR A 113 13.24 -4.70 12.03
N LYS A 114 12.66 -3.62 12.49
CA LYS A 114 11.48 -3.66 13.36
C LYS A 114 10.24 -3.36 12.54
N LEU A 115 9.20 -4.15 12.76
CA LEU A 115 7.86 -3.80 12.32
C LEU A 115 7.36 -2.64 13.18
N THR A 116 7.31 -1.46 12.60
CA THR A 116 6.77 -0.26 13.23
C THR A 116 5.29 -0.12 12.92
N SER A 117 4.62 0.89 13.46
CA SER A 117 3.19 1.07 13.29
C SER A 117 2.73 1.00 11.82
N LEU A 118 1.69 0.23 11.54
CA LEU A 118 1.03 0.08 10.22
C LEU A 118 0.62 1.42 9.59
N SER A 119 0.37 2.45 10.39
CA SER A 119 -0.13 3.75 9.90
C SER A 119 0.88 4.53 9.05
N VAL A 120 2.17 4.23 9.17
CA VAL A 120 3.24 4.93 8.45
C VAL A 120 3.46 4.35 7.04
N LEU A 121 3.02 3.13 6.81
CA LEU A 121 3.43 2.32 5.66
C LEU A 121 2.53 2.46 4.43
N HIS A 122 1.34 3.02 4.59
CA HIS A 122 0.37 3.10 3.50
C HIS A 122 0.79 4.03 2.35
N ASN A 123 1.82 4.83 2.55
CA ASN A 123 2.26 5.84 1.59
C ASN A 123 3.45 5.38 0.76
N GLU A 124 4.00 4.22 1.06
CA GLU A 124 5.23 3.75 0.45
C GLU A 124 5.02 3.44 -1.04
N PHE A 125 5.60 4.29 -1.87
CA PHE A 125 5.65 4.08 -3.31
C PHE A 125 6.34 2.77 -3.66
N GLN A 126 7.43 2.45 -2.95
CA GLN A 126 8.31 1.33 -3.26
C GLN A 126 7.67 -0.04 -3.03
N THR A 127 6.69 -0.13 -2.14
CA THR A 127 6.06 -1.40 -1.74
C THR A 127 4.64 -1.59 -2.27
N SER A 128 4.29 -0.94 -3.36
CA SER A 128 2.95 -0.97 -3.96
C SER A 128 1.83 -0.41 -3.07
N GLY A 129 2.15 0.48 -2.14
CA GLY A 129 1.15 1.14 -1.28
C GLY A 129 0.06 1.86 -2.08
N ILE A 130 0.42 2.50 -3.20
CA ILE A 130 -0.52 3.15 -4.11
C ILE A 130 -1.45 2.12 -4.78
N GLY A 131 -0.91 0.98 -5.21
CA GLY A 131 -1.72 -0.11 -5.76
C GLY A 131 -2.70 -0.67 -4.74
N HIS A 132 -2.27 -0.83 -3.49
CA HIS A 132 -3.12 -1.22 -2.39
C HIS A 132 -4.25 -0.21 -2.13
N GLN A 133 -3.94 1.09 -2.10
CA GLN A 133 -4.95 2.13 -1.95
C GLN A 133 -5.99 2.09 -3.08
N ALA A 134 -5.55 1.94 -4.34
CA ALA A 134 -6.45 1.84 -5.48
C ALA A 134 -7.42 0.67 -5.34
N LEU A 135 -6.92 -0.52 -4.99
CA LEU A 135 -7.75 -1.71 -4.82
C LEU A 135 -8.74 -1.57 -3.65
N THR A 136 -8.30 -1.02 -2.51
CA THR A 136 -9.20 -0.79 -1.37
C THR A 136 -10.26 0.28 -1.64
N LEU A 137 -9.92 1.33 -2.40
CA LEU A 137 -10.90 2.31 -2.88
C LEU A 137 -11.96 1.68 -3.80
N LEU A 138 -11.58 0.67 -4.58
CA LEU A 138 -12.49 -0.11 -5.43
C LEU A 138 -13.27 -1.18 -4.67
N GLY A 139 -13.07 -1.32 -3.37
CA GLY A 139 -13.85 -2.19 -2.49
C GLY A 139 -13.26 -3.59 -2.25
N TYR A 140 -12.07 -3.89 -2.75
CA TYR A 140 -11.41 -5.16 -2.45
C TYR A 140 -11.08 -5.28 -0.95
N HIS A 141 -11.27 -6.47 -0.40
CA HIS A 141 -10.84 -6.77 0.97
C HIS A 141 -9.33 -6.67 1.09
N SER A 142 -8.85 -6.23 2.23
CA SER A 142 -7.42 -6.10 2.51
C SER A 142 -7.05 -6.82 3.80
N ILE A 143 -5.98 -7.59 3.74
CA ILE A 143 -5.25 -8.15 4.88
C ILE A 143 -3.78 -7.80 4.71
N THR A 144 -2.99 -8.02 5.76
CA THR A 144 -1.53 -7.87 5.70
C THR A 144 -0.86 -9.24 5.56
N ASP A 145 0.39 -9.25 5.17
CA ASP A 145 1.22 -10.45 5.23
C ASP A 145 1.45 -10.94 6.67
N VAL A 146 1.41 -10.04 7.66
CA VAL A 146 1.40 -10.39 9.09
C VAL A 146 0.19 -11.25 9.45
N ASP A 147 -1.00 -10.91 8.95
CA ASP A 147 -2.22 -11.69 9.20
C ASP A 147 -2.09 -13.12 8.68
N ILE A 148 -1.46 -13.31 7.52
CA ILE A 148 -1.21 -14.63 6.93
C ILE A 148 -0.17 -15.40 7.73
N ASP A 149 0.89 -14.73 8.19
CA ASP A 149 1.94 -15.39 8.97
C ASP A 149 1.43 -15.90 10.33
N VAL A 150 0.58 -15.11 10.97
CA VAL A 150 -0.05 -15.47 12.26
C VAL A 150 -1.13 -16.54 12.09
N ASP A 151 -1.96 -16.43 11.05
CA ASP A 151 -3.02 -17.40 10.74
C ASP A 151 -3.08 -17.68 9.22
N PRO A 152 -2.29 -18.64 8.70
CA PRO A 152 -2.31 -18.97 7.29
C PRO A 152 -3.66 -19.49 6.79
N SER A 153 -4.54 -19.94 7.67
CA SER A 153 -5.88 -20.41 7.30
C SER A 153 -6.81 -19.27 6.88
N ILE A 154 -6.46 -18.01 7.15
CA ILE A 154 -7.23 -16.83 6.74
C ILE A 154 -7.46 -16.79 5.22
N LEU A 155 -6.50 -17.29 4.44
CA LEU A 155 -6.62 -17.34 2.97
C LEU A 155 -7.76 -18.25 2.49
N GLN A 156 -8.17 -19.25 3.27
CA GLN A 156 -9.28 -20.15 2.93
C GLN A 156 -10.64 -19.44 2.90
N GLN A 157 -10.72 -18.24 3.47
CA GLN A 157 -11.94 -17.43 3.46
C GLN A 157 -12.15 -16.72 2.12
N PHE A 158 -11.17 -16.74 1.23
CA PHE A 158 -11.18 -16.01 -0.03
C PHE A 158 -11.04 -16.95 -1.22
N ASP A 159 -11.75 -16.64 -2.30
CA ASP A 159 -11.68 -17.40 -3.54
C ASP A 159 -10.47 -17.00 -4.38
N LYS A 160 -9.96 -15.79 -4.19
CA LYS A 160 -8.83 -15.21 -4.93
C LYS A 160 -7.95 -14.36 -4.03
N VAL A 161 -6.64 -14.42 -4.26
CA VAL A 161 -5.63 -13.64 -3.55
C VAL A 161 -4.86 -12.78 -4.53
N ILE A 162 -4.72 -11.50 -4.24
CA ILE A 162 -3.89 -10.56 -5.01
C ILE A 162 -2.65 -10.24 -4.19
N MET A 163 -1.50 -10.65 -4.72
CA MET A 163 -0.19 -10.31 -4.16
C MET A 163 0.35 -9.05 -4.82
N LEU A 164 0.79 -8.11 -4.02
CA LEU A 164 1.49 -6.91 -4.44
C LEU A 164 3.01 -7.14 -4.38
N HIS A 165 3.79 -6.13 -3.98
CA HIS A 165 5.23 -6.25 -3.77
C HIS A 165 5.56 -6.94 -2.44
N ASN A 166 5.05 -8.17 -2.25
CA ASN A 166 5.35 -9.00 -1.10
C ASN A 166 6.67 -9.77 -1.35
N GLU A 167 7.78 -9.06 -1.40
CA GLU A 167 9.11 -9.59 -1.72
C GLU A 167 9.66 -10.45 -0.59
N TYR A 168 9.54 -9.97 0.65
CA TYR A 168 10.00 -10.65 1.85
C TYR A 168 8.84 -11.39 2.51
N VAL A 169 8.98 -12.71 2.63
CA VAL A 169 7.92 -13.58 3.15
C VAL A 169 8.48 -14.60 4.12
N THR A 170 7.67 -15.03 5.09
CA THR A 170 8.01 -16.17 5.92
C THR A 170 7.74 -17.49 5.19
N ARG A 171 8.31 -18.60 5.69
CA ARG A 171 7.99 -19.94 5.18
C ARG A 171 6.49 -20.24 5.28
N THR A 172 5.88 -19.89 6.41
CA THR A 172 4.43 -20.07 6.64
C THR A 172 3.60 -19.37 5.57
N MET A 173 3.92 -18.12 5.32
CA MET A 173 3.24 -17.31 4.30
C MET A 173 3.47 -17.86 2.89
N PHE A 174 4.72 -18.22 2.56
CA PHE A 174 5.05 -18.80 1.26
C PHE A 174 4.22 -20.06 0.98
N ASP A 175 4.18 -20.98 1.94
CA ASP A 175 3.43 -22.24 1.80
C ASP A 175 1.92 -21.99 1.69
N ALA A 176 1.36 -21.06 2.47
CA ALA A 176 -0.05 -20.72 2.40
C ALA A 176 -0.45 -20.14 1.04
N ILE A 177 0.35 -19.23 0.50
CA ILE A 177 0.06 -18.56 -0.77
C ILE A 177 0.24 -19.53 -1.94
N THR A 178 1.33 -20.28 -1.98
CA THR A 178 1.62 -21.19 -3.11
C THR A 178 0.66 -22.40 -3.18
N ASN A 179 0.03 -22.74 -2.05
CA ASN A 179 -1.02 -23.76 -2.00
C ASN A 179 -2.43 -23.23 -2.28
N HIS A 180 -2.61 -21.90 -2.37
CA HIS A 180 -3.91 -21.32 -2.70
C HIS A 180 -4.21 -21.49 -4.20
N PRO A 181 -5.42 -21.95 -4.60
CA PRO A 181 -5.71 -22.30 -5.99
C PRO A 181 -5.74 -21.12 -6.98
N ASN A 182 -5.98 -19.89 -6.47
CA ASN A 182 -6.16 -18.71 -7.32
C ASN A 182 -5.38 -17.52 -6.76
N VAL A 183 -4.14 -17.35 -7.20
CA VAL A 183 -3.28 -16.22 -6.81
C VAL A 183 -2.91 -15.40 -8.04
N LEU A 184 -3.09 -14.10 -7.95
CA LEU A 184 -2.63 -13.13 -8.93
C LEU A 184 -1.43 -12.37 -8.36
N TYR A 185 -0.29 -12.46 -9.01
CA TYR A 185 0.93 -11.71 -8.68
C TYR A 185 1.01 -10.46 -9.55
N LEU A 186 0.94 -9.28 -8.94
CA LEU A 186 1.02 -8.01 -9.65
C LEU A 186 2.43 -7.40 -9.67
N TYR A 187 3.38 -8.04 -8.99
CA TYR A 187 4.76 -7.58 -8.94
C TYR A 187 5.74 -8.73 -9.17
N PRO A 188 6.81 -8.52 -9.97
CA PRO A 188 7.72 -9.61 -10.37
C PRO A 188 8.54 -10.19 -9.22
N ASN A 189 8.80 -9.42 -8.16
CA ASN A 189 9.57 -9.87 -7.00
C ASN A 189 8.73 -10.47 -5.87
N ALA A 190 7.45 -10.75 -6.10
CA ALA A 190 6.63 -11.39 -5.07
C ALA A 190 7.23 -12.75 -4.67
N LEU A 191 7.28 -13.02 -3.35
CA LEU A 191 7.82 -14.23 -2.73
C LEU A 191 9.33 -14.48 -3.00
N TYR A 192 10.12 -13.42 -3.15
CA TYR A 192 11.52 -13.50 -3.58
C TYR A 192 12.48 -13.96 -2.47
N ALA A 193 12.31 -13.47 -1.23
CA ALA A 193 13.25 -13.72 -0.14
C ALA A 193 12.56 -14.19 1.14
N GLU A 194 13.13 -15.23 1.77
CA GLU A 194 12.65 -15.75 3.04
C GLU A 194 13.16 -14.89 4.21
N ILE A 195 12.26 -14.61 5.14
CA ILE A 195 12.57 -13.93 6.41
C ILE A 195 12.05 -14.72 7.60
N GLU A 196 12.60 -14.43 8.78
CA GLU A 196 12.07 -14.88 10.06
C GLU A 196 11.47 -13.69 10.83
N VAL A 197 10.33 -13.90 11.46
CA VAL A 197 9.63 -12.88 12.26
C VAL A 197 9.55 -13.33 13.71
N ASN A 198 9.96 -12.45 14.63
CA ASN A 198 9.80 -12.64 16.06
C ASN A 198 8.73 -11.69 16.59
N TYR A 199 7.60 -12.23 17.00
CA TYR A 199 6.55 -11.49 17.67
C TYR A 199 6.86 -11.38 19.17
N ILE A 200 6.99 -10.14 19.67
CA ILE A 200 7.30 -9.83 21.08
C ILE A 200 6.02 -9.42 21.80
#